data_90591024a02d1c501842f381bb754bf3
#
_entry.id   90591024a02d1c501842f381bb754bf3
#
_cell.length_a   1.000
_cell.length_b   1.000
_cell.length_c   1.000
_cell.angle_alpha   90.00
_cell.angle_beta   90.00
_cell.angle_gamma   90.00
#
_symmetry.space_group_name_H-M   'P 1'
#
loop_
_entity.id
_entity.type
_entity.pdbx_description
1 polymer ?
#
loop_
_entity_poly.entity_id
_entity_poly.type
_entity_poly.pdbx_seq_one_letter_code
_entity_poly.pdbx_strand_id
1 'polypeptide(L)'
;VSDLQCSVMTLFSDPKCPSSHRVRLMAKEKDIPIDVVDVLEEDGCPEDLLELNSYGTLPTLVDRDLVLYDPQVIIEYLDERFPHPPLMSVDPISKARSRQMLRQIEVEWYELVKIINKNEDKTAVKNARRDLLERIVQMIPVFDHQPYFLSEDYSLVDVSLAVLLWRLPSLGIELPKSAKPVKDYSEKIFSRGVFAESLSDDELDMREVI
;
A
#
# COMPACT_ATOMS: atom_id res chain seq x y z
N VAL A 1 18.09 29.39 -22.41
CA VAL A 1 17.20 29.17 -21.27
C VAL A 1 16.33 27.99 -21.69
N SER A 2 16.78 26.78 -21.39
CA SER A 2 16.04 25.56 -21.69
C SER A 2 14.92 25.41 -20.69
N ASP A 3 13.70 25.30 -21.17
CA ASP A 3 12.54 24.87 -20.45
C ASP A 3 12.87 23.55 -19.72
N LEU A 4 13.00 23.64 -18.40
CA LEU A 4 12.87 22.48 -17.54
C LEU A 4 11.41 22.05 -17.60
N GLN A 5 11.01 21.35 -18.67
CA GLN A 5 9.82 20.54 -18.64
C GLN A 5 10.02 19.54 -17.50
N CYS A 6 9.33 19.79 -16.39
CA CYS A 6 9.19 18.83 -15.31
C CYS A 6 8.43 17.66 -15.93
N SER A 7 9.17 16.62 -16.36
CA SER A 7 8.52 15.41 -16.85
C SER A 7 7.74 14.82 -15.67
N VAL A 8 6.43 14.73 -15.81
CA VAL A 8 5.57 14.10 -14.82
C VAL A 8 5.96 12.63 -14.75
N MET A 9 6.09 12.09 -13.54
CA MET A 9 6.35 10.66 -13.35
C MET A 9 5.13 9.85 -13.80
N THR A 10 5.36 8.67 -14.35
CA THR A 10 4.29 7.75 -14.73
C THR A 10 4.30 6.52 -13.82
N LEU A 11 3.14 6.14 -13.32
CA LEU A 11 2.92 4.95 -12.50
C LEU A 11 2.00 3.99 -13.25
N PHE A 12 2.52 2.86 -13.71
CA PHE A 12 1.69 1.73 -14.12
C PHE A 12 1.18 1.03 -12.87
N SER A 13 -0.12 0.93 -12.74
CA SER A 13 -0.83 0.56 -11.51
C SER A 13 -1.95 -0.43 -11.79
N ASP A 14 -2.02 -1.49 -11.00
CA ASP A 14 -3.20 -2.34 -10.94
C ASP A 14 -4.21 -1.69 -9.96
N PRO A 15 -5.44 -1.39 -10.39
CA PRO A 15 -6.43 -0.73 -9.55
C PRO A 15 -6.91 -1.56 -8.35
N LYS A 16 -6.68 -2.88 -8.33
CA LYS A 16 -7.07 -3.79 -7.23
C LYS A 16 -5.91 -4.18 -6.33
N CYS A 17 -4.68 -4.03 -6.81
CA CYS A 17 -3.49 -4.50 -6.11
C CYS A 17 -3.12 -3.63 -4.90
N PRO A 18 -2.94 -4.21 -3.70
CA PRO A 18 -2.54 -3.46 -2.52
C PRO A 18 -1.17 -2.77 -2.68
N SER A 19 -0.23 -3.36 -3.39
CA SER A 19 1.09 -2.77 -3.62
C SER A 19 1.01 -1.53 -4.51
N SER A 20 0.15 -1.54 -5.53
CA SER A 20 -0.14 -0.38 -6.38
C SER A 20 -0.84 0.74 -5.60
N HIS A 21 -1.88 0.40 -4.80
CA HIS A 21 -2.56 1.37 -3.94
C HIS A 21 -1.59 2.04 -2.96
N ARG A 22 -0.65 1.28 -2.39
CA ARG A 22 0.38 1.82 -1.49
C ARG A 22 1.18 2.94 -2.14
N VAL A 23 1.56 2.79 -3.40
CA VAL A 23 2.29 3.83 -4.16
C VAL A 23 1.39 5.03 -4.46
N ARG A 24 0.13 4.81 -4.87
CA ARG A 24 -0.83 5.90 -5.10
C ARG A 24 -1.09 6.70 -3.82
N LEU A 25 -1.32 6.01 -2.68
CA LEU A 25 -1.52 6.67 -1.39
C LEU A 25 -0.28 7.47 -0.98
N MET A 26 0.91 6.89 -1.15
CA MET A 26 2.18 7.57 -0.88
C MET A 26 2.32 8.85 -1.69
N ALA A 27 2.00 8.81 -2.99
CA ALA A 27 2.06 9.97 -3.87
C ALA A 27 1.09 11.08 -3.41
N LYS A 28 -0.13 10.70 -3.00
CA LYS A 28 -1.13 11.65 -2.46
C LYS A 28 -0.69 12.26 -1.13
N GLU A 29 -0.13 11.46 -0.21
CA GLU A 29 0.36 11.97 1.08
C GLU A 29 1.47 13.02 0.93
N LYS A 30 2.19 12.99 -0.17
CA LYS A 30 3.28 13.93 -0.47
C LYS A 30 2.94 14.98 -1.52
N ASP A 31 1.70 15.00 -2.01
CA ASP A 31 1.26 15.88 -3.10
C ASP A 31 2.19 15.79 -4.33
N ILE A 32 2.60 14.57 -4.67
CA ILE A 32 3.49 14.32 -5.80
C ILE A 32 2.66 14.19 -7.08
N PRO A 33 2.91 15.00 -8.12
CA PRO A 33 2.24 14.84 -9.39
C PRO A 33 2.74 13.58 -10.10
N ILE A 34 1.87 12.58 -10.20
CA ILE A 34 2.12 11.31 -10.91
C ILE A 34 0.95 11.04 -11.85
N ASP A 35 1.26 10.75 -13.12
CA ASP A 35 0.29 10.22 -14.07
C ASP A 35 0.11 8.72 -13.80
N VAL A 36 -1.10 8.33 -13.42
CA VAL A 36 -1.42 6.92 -13.14
C VAL A 36 -2.01 6.30 -14.40
N VAL A 37 -1.39 5.21 -14.86
CA VAL A 37 -1.87 4.37 -15.96
C VAL A 37 -2.39 3.09 -15.34
N ASP A 38 -3.71 2.91 -15.36
CA ASP A 38 -4.33 1.68 -14.87
C ASP A 38 -4.09 0.53 -15.87
N VAL A 39 -3.59 -0.58 -15.33
CA VAL A 39 -3.35 -1.81 -16.09
C VAL A 39 -4.27 -2.88 -15.53
N LEU A 40 -5.27 -3.26 -16.32
CA LEU A 40 -6.23 -4.29 -15.97
C LEU A 40 -5.72 -5.66 -16.37
N GLU A 41 -5.88 -6.67 -15.52
CA GLU A 41 -5.45 -8.05 -15.79
C GLU A 41 -6.10 -8.62 -17.08
N GLU A 42 -7.34 -8.23 -17.34
CA GLU A 42 -8.12 -8.66 -18.51
C GLU A 42 -7.63 -8.06 -19.83
N ASP A 43 -6.99 -6.91 -19.82
CA ASP A 43 -6.43 -6.24 -21.01
C ASP A 43 -5.03 -6.77 -21.36
N GLY A 44 -4.43 -7.53 -20.46
CA GLY A 44 -3.06 -8.00 -20.57
C GLY A 44 -2.01 -6.93 -20.24
N CYS A 45 -0.75 -7.32 -20.30
CA CYS A 45 0.35 -6.39 -20.01
C CYS A 45 0.62 -5.48 -21.21
N PRO A 46 0.57 -4.14 -21.05
CA PRO A 46 0.88 -3.20 -22.15
C PRO A 46 2.29 -3.40 -22.72
N GLU A 47 2.44 -3.28 -24.05
CA GLU A 47 3.76 -3.40 -24.69
C GLU A 47 4.77 -2.40 -24.13
N ASP A 48 4.34 -1.15 -23.92
CA ASP A 48 5.16 -0.07 -23.33
C ASP A 48 5.68 -0.46 -21.93
N LEU A 49 4.85 -1.13 -21.12
CA LEU A 49 5.28 -1.62 -19.81
C LEU A 49 6.31 -2.73 -19.94
N LEU A 50 6.13 -3.66 -20.88
CA LEU A 50 7.08 -4.76 -21.10
C LEU A 50 8.44 -4.28 -21.64
N GLU A 51 8.45 -3.21 -22.45
CA GLU A 51 9.70 -2.56 -22.90
C GLU A 51 10.47 -1.93 -21.74
N LEU A 52 9.77 -1.32 -20.78
CA LEU A 52 10.35 -0.65 -19.60
C LEU A 52 10.73 -1.65 -18.50
N ASN A 53 9.87 -2.63 -18.27
CA ASN A 53 10.00 -3.65 -17.23
C ASN A 53 9.65 -5.02 -17.83
N SER A 54 10.64 -5.78 -18.25
CA SER A 54 10.47 -7.10 -18.88
C SER A 54 9.79 -8.15 -17.99
N TYR A 55 9.68 -7.90 -16.68
CA TYR A 55 8.91 -8.76 -15.76
C TYR A 55 7.41 -8.49 -15.81
N GLY A 56 6.98 -7.35 -16.39
CA GLY A 56 5.57 -6.95 -16.45
C GLY A 56 4.90 -6.79 -15.08
N THR A 57 5.67 -6.56 -14.02
CA THR A 57 5.15 -6.48 -12.66
C THR A 57 4.59 -5.09 -12.34
N LEU A 58 3.56 -5.06 -11.48
CA LEU A 58 2.92 -3.84 -11.01
C LEU A 58 3.08 -3.72 -9.49
N PRO A 59 3.23 -2.50 -8.97
CA PRO A 59 3.39 -1.24 -9.67
C PRO A 59 4.75 -1.09 -10.36
N THR A 60 4.81 -0.32 -11.45
CA THR A 60 6.06 0.13 -12.07
C THR A 60 6.04 1.64 -12.17
N LEU A 61 7.04 2.30 -11.58
CA LEU A 61 7.24 3.75 -11.61
C LEU A 61 8.31 4.11 -12.63
N VAL A 62 8.00 5.10 -13.46
CA VAL A 62 8.94 5.70 -14.42
C VAL A 62 9.15 7.16 -14.07
N ASP A 63 10.39 7.54 -13.78
CA ASP A 63 10.83 8.92 -13.58
C ASP A 63 12.00 9.21 -14.53
N ARG A 64 11.69 9.81 -15.68
CA ARG A 64 12.64 10.04 -16.78
C ARG A 64 13.21 8.72 -17.31
N ASP A 65 14.50 8.49 -17.12
CA ASP A 65 15.25 7.29 -17.49
C ASP A 65 15.31 6.23 -16.37
N LEU A 66 14.80 6.57 -15.17
CA LEU A 66 14.73 5.63 -14.05
C LEU A 66 13.42 4.83 -14.10
N VAL A 67 13.54 3.50 -14.07
CA VAL A 67 12.41 2.57 -13.97
C VAL A 67 12.55 1.74 -12.68
N LEU A 68 11.53 1.79 -11.83
CA LEU A 68 11.46 1.05 -10.58
C LEU A 68 10.20 0.16 -10.58
N TYR A 69 10.34 -1.09 -10.17
CA TYR A 69 9.27 -2.09 -10.16
C TYR A 69 9.16 -2.90 -8.86
N ASP A 70 9.94 -2.58 -7.84
CA ASP A 70 9.74 -3.08 -6.48
C ASP A 70 8.96 -2.06 -5.66
N PRO A 71 7.77 -2.40 -5.10
CA PRO A 71 6.91 -1.44 -4.39
C PRO A 71 7.61 -0.79 -3.20
N GLN A 72 8.47 -1.53 -2.48
CA GLN A 72 9.19 -0.99 -1.33
C GLN A 72 10.26 0.01 -1.77
N VAL A 73 10.97 -0.30 -2.85
CA VAL A 73 11.97 0.61 -3.44
C VAL A 73 11.30 1.88 -3.96
N ILE A 74 10.14 1.74 -4.61
CA ILE A 74 9.38 2.90 -5.13
C ILE A 74 8.99 3.85 -3.98
N ILE A 75 8.39 3.37 -2.89
CA ILE A 75 7.96 4.24 -1.80
C ILE A 75 9.15 4.87 -1.05
N GLU A 76 10.26 4.16 -0.88
CA GLU A 76 11.47 4.74 -0.28
C GLU A 76 12.11 5.78 -1.22
N TYR A 77 12.16 5.52 -2.52
CA TYR A 77 12.61 6.49 -3.52
C TYR A 77 11.78 7.77 -3.49
N LEU A 78 10.45 7.65 -3.47
CA LEU A 78 9.56 8.81 -3.41
C LEU A 78 9.73 9.60 -2.10
N ASP A 79 9.95 8.91 -0.95
CA ASP A 79 10.19 9.59 0.33
C ASP A 79 11.51 10.37 0.34
N GLU A 80 12.56 9.81 -0.24
CA GLU A 80 13.89 10.44 -0.33
C GLU A 80 13.92 11.58 -1.35
N ARG A 81 13.24 11.41 -2.51
CA ARG A 81 13.17 12.42 -3.55
C ARG A 81 12.32 13.63 -3.15
N PHE A 82 11.26 13.39 -2.40
CA PHE A 82 10.35 14.41 -1.88
C PHE A 82 10.37 14.36 -0.35
N PRO A 83 11.35 14.98 0.30
CA PRO A 83 11.61 14.77 1.73
C PRO A 83 10.55 15.38 2.66
N HIS A 84 9.56 16.11 2.14
CA HIS A 84 8.51 16.77 2.93
C HIS A 84 7.10 16.43 2.45
N PRO A 85 6.20 16.05 3.37
CA PRO A 85 6.46 15.63 4.75
C PRO A 85 7.27 14.33 4.79
N PRO A 86 8.18 14.14 5.77
CA PRO A 86 8.92 12.89 5.90
C PRO A 86 7.98 11.78 6.37
N LEU A 87 7.96 10.63 5.68
CA LEU A 87 7.20 9.45 6.06
C LEU A 87 8.07 8.32 6.59
N MET A 88 9.39 8.54 6.60
CA MET A 88 10.35 7.67 7.25
C MET A 88 11.16 8.46 8.27
N SER A 89 11.31 7.91 9.49
CA SER A 89 12.08 8.54 10.53
C SER A 89 13.54 8.79 10.12
N VAL A 90 14.09 9.93 10.55
CA VAL A 90 15.55 10.20 10.40
C VAL A 90 16.39 9.45 11.42
N ASP A 91 15.82 9.08 12.58
CA ASP A 91 16.52 8.29 13.59
C ASP A 91 16.80 6.87 13.07
N PRO A 92 18.07 6.41 13.08
CA PRO A 92 18.44 5.11 12.50
C PRO A 92 17.72 3.90 13.15
N ILE A 93 17.46 3.97 14.46
CA ILE A 93 16.79 2.87 15.18
C ILE A 93 15.33 2.79 14.76
N SER A 94 14.63 3.90 14.78
CA SER A 94 13.23 3.99 14.34
C SER A 94 13.09 3.64 12.86
N LYS A 95 14.00 4.12 12.02
CA LYS A 95 14.04 3.76 10.59
C LYS A 95 14.22 2.26 10.38
N ALA A 96 15.11 1.62 11.12
CA ALA A 96 15.33 0.17 11.02
C ALA A 96 14.10 -0.63 11.46
N ARG A 97 13.41 -0.21 12.53
CA ARG A 97 12.15 -0.82 12.99
C ARG A 97 11.04 -0.69 11.96
N SER A 98 10.90 0.50 11.35
CA SER A 98 9.93 0.74 10.29
C SER A 98 10.19 -0.15 9.07
N ARG A 99 11.45 -0.24 8.61
CA ARG A 99 11.83 -1.13 7.49
C ARG A 99 11.57 -2.59 7.80
N GLN A 100 11.83 -3.04 9.02
CA GLN A 100 11.52 -4.41 9.43
C GLN A 100 10.02 -4.68 9.37
N MET A 101 9.19 -3.75 9.85
CA MET A 101 7.74 -3.89 9.81
C MET A 101 7.20 -3.83 8.37
N LEU A 102 7.69 -2.93 7.54
CA LEU A 102 7.33 -2.86 6.12
C LEU A 102 7.65 -4.18 5.41
N ARG A 103 8.84 -4.75 5.67
CA ARG A 103 9.22 -6.05 5.11
C ARG A 103 8.30 -7.17 5.59
N GLN A 104 7.92 -7.16 6.86
CA GLN A 104 6.99 -8.15 7.41
C GLN A 104 5.61 -8.04 6.76
N ILE A 105 5.07 -6.83 6.61
CA ILE A 105 3.78 -6.60 5.93
C ILE A 105 3.84 -7.14 4.49
N GLU A 106 4.90 -6.83 3.75
CA GLU A 106 5.06 -7.24 2.35
C GLU A 106 5.12 -8.76 2.21
N VAL A 107 6.02 -9.40 2.96
CA VAL A 107 6.35 -10.82 2.77
C VAL A 107 5.34 -11.76 3.44
N GLU A 108 4.72 -11.31 4.54
CA GLU A 108 3.84 -12.20 5.30
C GLU A 108 2.37 -11.85 5.11
N TRP A 109 2.00 -10.55 5.19
CA TRP A 109 0.59 -10.17 5.20
C TRP A 109 0.03 -10.01 3.79
N TYR A 110 0.77 -9.35 2.89
CA TYR A 110 0.34 -9.19 1.50
C TYR A 110 0.35 -10.52 0.74
N GLU A 111 1.26 -11.47 1.09
CA GLU A 111 1.21 -12.81 0.51
C GLU A 111 -0.06 -13.56 0.91
N LEU A 112 -0.55 -13.40 2.16
CA LEU A 112 -1.84 -13.95 2.56
C LEU A 112 -3.00 -13.33 1.76
N VAL A 113 -2.94 -12.01 1.52
CA VAL A 113 -3.93 -11.33 0.64
C VAL A 113 -3.91 -11.91 -0.77
N LYS A 114 -2.74 -12.14 -1.35
CA LYS A 114 -2.62 -12.76 -2.67
C LYS A 114 -3.24 -14.17 -2.71
N ILE A 115 -3.00 -14.99 -1.70
CA ILE A 115 -3.61 -16.33 -1.59
C ILE A 115 -5.14 -16.24 -1.54
N ILE A 116 -5.69 -15.29 -0.76
CA ILE A 116 -7.13 -15.09 -0.64
C ILE A 116 -7.73 -14.63 -1.97
N ASN A 117 -7.10 -13.69 -2.66
CA ASN A 117 -7.59 -13.13 -3.92
C ASN A 117 -7.53 -14.15 -5.07
N LYS A 118 -6.48 -14.97 -5.17
CA LYS A 118 -6.39 -16.03 -6.18
C LYS A 118 -7.50 -17.07 -6.06
N ASN A 119 -7.94 -17.34 -4.83
CA ASN A 119 -9.07 -18.23 -4.52
C ASN A 119 -9.03 -19.61 -5.20
N GLU A 120 -7.84 -20.15 -5.46
CA GLU A 120 -7.62 -21.41 -6.15
C GLU A 120 -7.93 -22.64 -5.26
N ASP A 121 -7.61 -22.56 -3.95
CA ASP A 121 -7.86 -23.60 -2.97
C ASP A 121 -8.64 -23.05 -1.75
N LYS A 122 -9.86 -23.53 -1.55
CA LYS A 122 -10.73 -23.11 -0.43
C LYS A 122 -10.08 -23.34 0.95
N THR A 123 -9.26 -24.37 1.10
CA THR A 123 -8.58 -24.67 2.38
C THR A 123 -7.45 -23.67 2.60
N ALA A 124 -6.66 -23.38 1.58
CA ALA A 124 -5.60 -22.36 1.64
C ALA A 124 -6.19 -20.97 1.94
N VAL A 125 -7.27 -20.59 1.29
CA VAL A 125 -8.00 -19.33 1.53
C VAL A 125 -8.48 -19.23 2.97
N LYS A 126 -9.13 -20.28 3.49
CA LYS A 126 -9.59 -20.32 4.89
C LYS A 126 -8.45 -20.14 5.87
N ASN A 127 -7.34 -20.84 5.65
CA ASN A 127 -6.14 -20.74 6.50
C ASN A 127 -5.54 -19.34 6.40
N ALA A 128 -5.39 -18.78 5.20
CA ALA A 128 -4.83 -17.45 4.99
C ALA A 128 -5.68 -16.34 5.69
N ARG A 129 -7.02 -16.44 5.65
CA ARG A 129 -7.90 -15.52 6.40
C ARG A 129 -7.68 -15.60 7.90
N ARG A 130 -7.60 -16.82 8.45
CA ARG A 130 -7.35 -17.03 9.87
C ARG A 130 -5.98 -16.47 10.27
N ASP A 131 -4.94 -16.82 9.52
CA ASP A 131 -3.57 -16.43 9.82
C ASP A 131 -3.38 -14.91 9.74
N LEU A 132 -4.01 -14.24 8.75
CA LEU A 132 -3.97 -12.78 8.64
C LEU A 132 -4.71 -12.13 9.82
N LEU A 133 -5.89 -12.62 10.19
CA LEU A 133 -6.63 -12.13 11.34
C LEU A 133 -5.82 -12.29 12.64
N GLU A 134 -5.21 -13.46 12.87
CA GLU A 134 -4.39 -13.71 14.05
C GLU A 134 -3.20 -12.75 14.15
N ARG A 135 -2.52 -12.46 13.04
CA ARG A 135 -1.42 -11.50 12.98
C ARG A 135 -1.88 -10.08 13.36
N ILE A 136 -3.01 -9.64 12.82
CA ILE A 136 -3.59 -8.32 13.15
C ILE A 136 -3.96 -8.26 14.63
N VAL A 137 -4.60 -9.29 15.16
CA VAL A 137 -5.01 -9.37 16.58
C VAL A 137 -3.80 -9.34 17.52
N GLN A 138 -2.71 -10.01 17.16
CA GLN A 138 -1.46 -9.98 17.94
C GLN A 138 -0.85 -8.58 18.03
N MET A 139 -1.11 -7.72 17.06
CA MET A 139 -0.61 -6.34 17.02
C MET A 139 -1.53 -5.33 17.72
N ILE A 140 -2.67 -5.73 18.29
CA ILE A 140 -3.59 -4.82 19.00
C ILE A 140 -2.86 -3.91 20.01
N PRO A 141 -1.92 -4.40 20.86
CA PRO A 141 -1.22 -3.54 21.80
C PRO A 141 -0.40 -2.43 21.14
N VAL A 142 0.09 -2.66 19.92
CA VAL A 142 0.85 -1.66 19.15
C VAL A 142 -0.06 -0.55 18.64
N PHE A 143 -1.26 -0.90 18.15
CA PHE A 143 -2.27 0.06 17.71
C PHE A 143 -2.82 0.95 18.83
N ASP A 144 -2.78 0.47 20.08
CA ASP A 144 -3.28 1.20 21.25
C ASP A 144 -2.22 2.10 21.91
N HIS A 145 -0.95 1.92 21.54
CA HIS A 145 0.17 2.54 22.26
C HIS A 145 0.46 3.98 21.81
N GLN A 146 0.33 4.27 20.51
CA GLN A 146 0.67 5.55 19.90
C GLN A 146 -0.41 6.01 18.91
N PRO A 147 -0.44 7.31 18.55
CA PRO A 147 -1.40 7.83 17.57
C PRO A 147 -1.33 7.17 16.20
N TYR A 148 -0.12 6.75 15.78
CA TYR A 148 0.13 6.00 14.55
C TYR A 148 0.94 4.74 14.87
N PHE A 149 1.06 3.84 13.90
CA PHE A 149 1.69 2.55 14.15
C PHE A 149 3.20 2.71 14.37
N LEU A 150 3.68 2.36 15.57
CA LEU A 150 5.08 2.52 16.02
C LEU A 150 5.59 3.98 16.07
N SER A 151 4.73 4.99 15.97
CA SER A 151 5.16 6.39 15.86
C SER A 151 4.12 7.38 16.38
N GLU A 152 4.59 8.56 16.79
CA GLU A 152 3.73 9.72 17.01
C GLU A 152 3.26 10.34 15.68
N ASP A 153 4.03 10.19 14.62
CA ASP A 153 3.77 10.74 13.30
C ASP A 153 3.35 9.66 12.29
N TYR A 154 2.54 10.06 11.32
CA TYR A 154 2.15 9.21 10.19
C TYR A 154 3.37 8.81 9.36
N SER A 155 3.46 7.55 8.98
CA SER A 155 4.65 6.96 8.36
C SER A 155 4.34 6.02 7.20
N LEU A 156 5.38 5.52 6.51
CA LEU A 156 5.24 4.50 5.47
C LEU A 156 4.63 3.19 5.98
N VAL A 157 4.77 2.91 7.28
CA VAL A 157 4.11 1.75 7.90
C VAL A 157 2.61 1.94 7.91
N ASP A 158 2.14 3.16 8.25
CA ASP A 158 0.71 3.49 8.23
C ASP A 158 0.15 3.45 6.81
N VAL A 159 0.88 3.95 5.81
CA VAL A 159 0.52 3.81 4.39
C VAL A 159 0.26 2.35 4.03
N SER A 160 1.17 1.45 4.41
CA SER A 160 1.06 0.02 4.09
C SER A 160 -0.08 -0.67 4.84
N LEU A 161 -0.27 -0.32 6.12
CA LEU A 161 -1.37 -0.86 6.94
C LEU A 161 -2.73 -0.35 6.49
N ALA A 162 -2.86 0.93 6.13
CA ALA A 162 -4.10 1.52 5.65
C ALA A 162 -4.68 0.74 4.47
N VAL A 163 -3.84 0.45 3.49
CA VAL A 163 -4.18 -0.30 2.29
C VAL A 163 -4.67 -1.71 2.62
N LEU A 164 -4.03 -2.39 3.57
CA LEU A 164 -4.43 -3.72 4.01
C LEU A 164 -5.75 -3.69 4.76
N LEU A 165 -5.87 -2.79 5.77
CA LEU A 165 -7.05 -2.70 6.63
C LEU A 165 -8.30 -2.28 5.85
N TRP A 166 -8.14 -1.49 4.78
CA TRP A 166 -9.23 -1.15 3.87
C TRP A 166 -9.85 -2.39 3.23
N ARG A 167 -9.03 -3.36 2.87
CA ARG A 167 -9.43 -4.57 2.14
C ARG A 167 -10.03 -5.68 3.01
N LEU A 168 -9.95 -5.61 4.34
CA LEU A 168 -10.39 -6.70 5.21
C LEU A 168 -11.82 -7.16 4.95
N PRO A 169 -12.82 -6.27 4.74
CA PRO A 169 -14.18 -6.71 4.46
C PRO A 169 -14.27 -7.51 3.14
N SER A 170 -13.68 -7.04 2.06
CA SER A 170 -13.69 -7.73 0.76
C SER A 170 -12.93 -9.07 0.80
N LEU A 171 -11.94 -9.20 1.68
CA LEU A 171 -11.25 -10.47 1.95
C LEU A 171 -12.09 -11.43 2.81
N GLY A 172 -13.26 -11.01 3.30
CA GLY A 172 -14.11 -11.80 4.20
C GLY A 172 -13.51 -11.97 5.59
N ILE A 173 -12.81 -10.94 6.09
CA ILE A 173 -12.19 -10.91 7.42
C ILE A 173 -12.89 -9.86 8.27
N GLU A 174 -13.54 -10.33 9.34
CA GLU A 174 -14.20 -9.48 10.34
C GLU A 174 -13.32 -9.36 11.59
N LEU A 175 -13.05 -8.12 12.01
CA LEU A 175 -12.30 -7.86 13.24
C LEU A 175 -13.18 -8.12 14.46
N PRO A 176 -12.69 -8.89 15.46
CA PRO A 176 -13.42 -9.17 16.68
C PRO A 176 -13.64 -7.89 17.50
N LYS A 177 -14.55 -7.97 18.50
CA LYS A 177 -14.83 -6.83 19.40
C LYS A 177 -13.59 -6.38 20.18
N SER A 178 -12.70 -7.31 20.51
CA SER A 178 -11.42 -7.02 21.19
C SER A 178 -10.46 -6.19 20.33
N ALA A 179 -10.63 -6.16 19.01
CA ALA A 179 -9.80 -5.37 18.09
C ALA A 179 -10.31 -3.92 17.92
N LYS A 180 -10.95 -3.36 18.97
CA LYS A 180 -11.37 -1.96 18.96
C LYS A 180 -10.23 -1.00 18.62
N PRO A 181 -9.00 -1.12 19.18
CA PRO A 181 -7.90 -0.22 18.82
C PRO A 181 -7.57 -0.23 17.33
N VAL A 182 -7.65 -1.40 16.67
CA VAL A 182 -7.43 -1.51 15.22
C VAL A 182 -8.54 -0.81 14.43
N LYS A 183 -9.79 -0.91 14.90
CA LYS A 183 -10.93 -0.24 14.25
C LYS A 183 -10.82 1.28 14.37
N ASP A 184 -10.56 1.77 15.59
CA ASP A 184 -10.39 3.20 15.86
C ASP A 184 -9.22 3.79 15.05
N TYR A 185 -8.11 3.06 14.94
CA TYR A 185 -6.99 3.41 14.07
C TYR A 185 -7.39 3.44 12.59
N SER A 186 -8.10 2.42 12.12
CA SER A 186 -8.57 2.34 10.73
C SER A 186 -9.47 3.53 10.37
N GLU A 187 -10.44 3.86 11.22
CA GLU A 187 -11.35 5.00 11.04
C GLU A 187 -10.56 6.32 10.95
N LYS A 188 -9.57 6.49 11.84
CA LYS A 188 -8.68 7.66 11.83
C LYS A 188 -7.93 7.79 10.50
N ILE A 189 -7.33 6.70 9.99
CA ILE A 189 -6.57 6.73 8.74
C ILE A 189 -7.49 6.97 7.54
N PHE A 190 -8.63 6.28 7.47
CA PHE A 190 -9.57 6.39 6.36
C PHE A 190 -10.28 7.74 6.30
N SER A 191 -10.40 8.46 7.42
CA SER A 191 -10.95 9.83 7.46
C SER A 191 -10.02 10.88 6.87
N ARG A 192 -8.77 10.55 6.55
CA ARG A 192 -7.84 11.46 5.88
C ARG A 192 -8.29 11.67 4.43
N GLY A 193 -8.45 12.92 4.01
CA GLY A 193 -8.90 13.24 2.65
C GLY A 193 -8.05 12.60 1.56
N VAL A 194 -6.73 12.60 1.74
CA VAL A 194 -5.76 12.00 0.81
C VAL A 194 -5.94 10.49 0.66
N PHE A 195 -6.46 9.79 1.69
CA PHE A 195 -6.76 8.37 1.58
C PHE A 195 -7.87 8.12 0.57
N ALA A 196 -8.98 8.85 0.67
CA ALA A 196 -10.09 8.74 -0.28
C ALA A 196 -9.66 9.06 -1.72
N GLU A 197 -8.80 10.06 -1.91
CA GLU A 197 -8.26 10.44 -3.21
C GLU A 197 -7.29 9.40 -3.82
N SER A 198 -6.78 8.49 -3.02
CA SER A 198 -5.85 7.43 -3.48
C SER A 198 -6.56 6.18 -3.97
N LEU A 199 -7.86 6.03 -3.66
CA LEU A 199 -8.66 4.87 -4.02
C LEU A 199 -8.99 4.88 -5.51
N SER A 200 -8.91 3.72 -6.15
CA SER A 200 -9.52 3.46 -7.45
C SER A 200 -11.03 3.19 -7.28
N ASP A 201 -11.78 3.21 -8.39
CA ASP A 201 -13.19 2.84 -8.39
C ASP A 201 -13.39 1.40 -7.87
N ASP A 202 -12.56 0.46 -8.31
CA ASP A 202 -12.56 -0.93 -7.82
C ASP A 202 -12.35 -1.02 -6.30
N GLU A 203 -11.49 -0.17 -5.74
CA GLU A 203 -11.21 -0.17 -4.30
C GLU A 203 -12.32 0.49 -3.49
N LEU A 204 -13.04 1.45 -4.06
CA LEU A 204 -14.27 2.01 -3.47
C LEU A 204 -15.34 0.93 -3.35
N ASP A 205 -15.57 0.18 -4.42
CA ASP A 205 -16.57 -0.89 -4.48
C ASP A 205 -16.29 -2.01 -3.47
N MET A 206 -15.03 -2.21 -3.05
CA MET A 206 -14.68 -3.21 -2.02
C MET A 206 -15.43 -3.02 -0.70
N ARG A 207 -16.01 -1.85 -0.44
CA ARG A 207 -16.75 -1.56 0.80
C ARG A 207 -18.22 -1.26 0.60
N GLU A 208 -18.69 -1.07 -0.62
CA GLU A 208 -20.11 -0.86 -0.91
C GLU A 208 -20.94 -2.17 -0.95
N VAL A 209 -20.26 -3.31 -1.00
CA VAL A 209 -20.87 -4.67 -1.15
C VAL A 209 -21.23 -5.32 0.20
N ILE A 210 -21.44 -4.53 1.26
CA ILE A 210 -21.85 -5.09 2.58
C ILE A 210 -23.25 -4.68 2.96
#